data_1cdceff461cd7c4f7d3695a6a1f0295d
#
_entry.id   1cdceff461cd7c4f7d3695a6a1f0295d
#
_cell.length_a   1.000
_cell.length_b   1.000
_cell.length_c   1.000
_cell.angle_alpha   90.00
_cell.angle_beta   90.00
_cell.angle_gamma   90.00
#
_symmetry.space_group_name_H-M   'P 1'
#
loop_
_entity.id
_entity.type
_entity.pdbx_description
1 polymer ?
#
loop_
_entity_poly.entity_id
_entity_poly.type
_entity_poly.pdbx_seq_one_letter_code
_entity_poly.pdbx_strand_id
1 'polypeptide(L)'
;WQYTVPSDASPETVDWDRFLGHAPKRSFDATRMFRWRNYQDYGTGVAGDLFVHLFSGLHFIVGSEGPTRIFATGGLRYWKDGRDVPDVMLGLYEYPATEAHPEFTLALRVNFADGAAAGSGFRFVGDEAVMSVGSRVGLTRRARPTSPGYTINTFSNETQKAFLDDYRSKFPSARQELTPTEEEFFSAPNGYSDTLDHFENFFNAIRTRQPVVED
;
A
#
# COMPACT_ATOMS: atom_id res chain seq x y z
N TRP A 1 4.56 0.28 17.83
CA TRP A 1 5.84 -0.31 18.29
C TRP A 1 6.16 0.02 19.75
N GLN A 2 5.19 -0.23 20.64
CA GLN A 2 5.29 -0.06 22.10
C GLN A 2 5.46 -1.44 22.79
N TYR A 3 6.44 -2.21 22.32
CA TYR A 3 6.74 -3.51 22.90
C TYR A 3 7.16 -3.40 24.37
N THR A 4 6.77 -4.39 25.15
CA THR A 4 7.18 -4.48 26.55
C THR A 4 8.70 -4.68 26.63
N VAL A 5 9.34 -3.94 27.51
CA VAL A 5 10.75 -4.16 27.85
C VAL A 5 10.79 -5.15 29.02
N PRO A 6 11.46 -6.32 28.86
CA PRO A 6 11.58 -7.28 29.94
C PRO A 6 12.32 -6.70 31.14
N SER A 7 11.88 -7.03 32.34
CA SER A 7 12.46 -6.49 33.59
C SER A 7 13.86 -7.02 33.89
N ASP A 8 14.24 -8.14 33.30
CA ASP A 8 15.55 -8.77 33.42
C ASP A 8 16.53 -8.37 32.30
N ALA A 9 16.12 -7.44 31.42
CA ALA A 9 16.96 -6.93 30.37
C ALA A 9 18.14 -6.12 30.94
N SER A 10 19.34 -6.64 30.75
CA SER A 10 20.57 -6.06 31.29
C SER A 10 21.78 -6.36 30.38
N PRO A 11 22.93 -5.72 30.59
CA PRO A 11 24.14 -6.04 29.83
C PRO A 11 24.59 -7.50 30.00
N GLU A 12 24.18 -8.17 31.08
CA GLU A 12 24.54 -9.58 31.38
C GLU A 12 23.62 -10.55 30.62
N THR A 13 22.38 -10.13 30.30
CA THR A 13 21.38 -10.97 29.63
C THR A 13 21.27 -10.68 28.13
N VAL A 14 21.87 -9.59 27.66
CA VAL A 14 21.80 -9.14 26.24
C VAL A 14 23.20 -8.94 25.70
N ASP A 15 23.54 -9.63 24.62
CA ASP A 15 24.76 -9.34 23.84
C ASP A 15 24.62 -8.04 23.07
N TRP A 16 24.79 -6.92 23.80
CA TRP A 16 24.54 -5.58 23.30
C TRP A 16 25.48 -5.19 22.16
N ASP A 17 26.75 -5.57 22.26
CA ASP A 17 27.73 -5.25 21.21
C ASP A 17 27.41 -5.94 19.90
N ARG A 18 26.94 -7.18 19.98
CA ARG A 18 26.52 -7.93 18.81
C ARG A 18 25.23 -7.36 18.20
N PHE A 19 24.28 -6.95 19.06
CA PHE A 19 23.06 -6.27 18.58
C PHE A 19 23.39 -4.97 17.86
N LEU A 20 24.28 -4.14 18.39
CA LEU A 20 24.66 -2.88 17.74
C LEU A 20 25.26 -3.10 16.35
N GLY A 21 26.04 -4.16 16.14
CA GLY A 21 26.65 -4.43 14.84
C GLY A 21 27.43 -3.23 14.33
N HIS A 22 26.98 -2.65 13.24
CA HIS A 22 27.54 -1.45 12.60
C HIS A 22 26.94 -0.13 13.11
N ALA A 23 25.91 -0.18 13.94
CA ALA A 23 25.30 1.02 14.50
C ALA A 23 26.28 1.76 15.46
N PRO A 24 26.07 3.06 15.70
CA PRO A 24 26.90 3.84 16.62
C PRO A 24 26.98 3.19 17.99
N LYS A 25 28.21 3.02 18.50
CA LYS A 25 28.44 2.44 19.81
C LYS A 25 27.89 3.35 20.91
N ARG A 26 27.14 2.73 21.84
CA ARG A 26 26.52 3.41 22.98
C ARG A 26 26.36 2.44 24.17
N SER A 27 26.17 2.99 25.35
CA SER A 27 25.82 2.20 26.54
C SER A 27 24.54 1.41 26.33
N PHE A 28 24.40 0.29 27.01
CA PHE A 28 23.21 -0.54 26.96
C PHE A 28 21.94 0.27 27.23
N ASP A 29 20.95 0.05 26.38
CA ASP A 29 19.63 0.69 26.46
C ASP A 29 18.57 -0.36 26.09
N ALA A 30 17.90 -0.88 27.10
CA ALA A 30 16.86 -1.90 26.93
C ALA A 30 15.70 -1.42 26.04
N THR A 31 15.34 -0.13 26.14
CA THR A 31 14.28 0.42 25.30
C THR A 31 14.69 0.40 23.84
N ARG A 32 15.90 0.77 23.52
CA ARG A 32 16.42 0.70 22.14
C ARG A 32 16.50 -0.74 21.62
N MET A 33 16.87 -1.69 22.46
CA MET A 33 16.91 -3.10 22.08
C MET A 33 15.52 -3.63 21.74
N PHE A 34 14.57 -3.51 22.65
CA PHE A 34 13.25 -4.12 22.51
C PHE A 34 12.26 -3.30 21.68
N ARG A 35 12.57 -2.02 21.41
CA ARG A 35 11.80 -1.13 20.53
C ARG A 35 12.64 -0.62 19.36
N TRP A 36 13.54 -1.43 18.85
CA TRP A 36 14.54 -1.06 17.84
C TRP A 36 13.94 -0.41 16.60
N ARG A 37 12.74 -0.80 16.21
CA ARG A 37 12.02 -0.19 15.06
C ARG A 37 11.73 1.31 15.23
N ASN A 38 11.82 1.82 16.45
CA ASN A 38 11.62 3.23 16.76
C ASN A 38 12.85 4.10 16.49
N TYR A 39 13.99 3.48 16.11
CA TYR A 39 15.27 4.18 15.99
C TYR A 39 15.93 3.93 14.64
N GLN A 40 16.37 5.03 13.97
CA GLN A 40 17.02 4.98 12.66
C GLN A 40 18.34 4.21 12.67
N ASP A 41 19.00 4.13 13.83
CA ASP A 41 20.24 3.36 13.97
C ASP A 41 20.04 1.84 13.69
N TYR A 42 18.83 1.31 13.85
CA TYR A 42 18.58 -0.13 13.81
C TYR A 42 17.51 -0.53 12.78
N GLY A 43 16.76 0.43 12.29
CA GLY A 43 15.66 0.16 11.38
C GLY A 43 15.44 1.29 10.39
N THR A 44 14.61 1.04 9.41
CA THR A 44 14.27 1.98 8.33
C THR A 44 12.99 2.77 8.63
N GLY A 45 12.46 2.63 9.86
CA GLY A 45 11.24 3.27 10.28
C GLY A 45 10.02 2.78 9.51
N VAL A 46 8.94 3.54 9.57
CA VAL A 46 7.67 3.20 8.92
C VAL A 46 7.77 3.05 7.40
N ALA A 47 8.69 3.77 6.77
CA ALA A 47 8.89 3.71 5.34
C ALA A 47 9.43 2.34 4.89
N GLY A 48 10.50 1.87 5.53
CA GLY A 48 11.12 0.61 5.13
C GLY A 48 10.46 -0.62 5.77
N ASP A 49 9.94 -0.50 7.00
CA ASP A 49 9.39 -1.65 7.73
C ASP A 49 7.90 -1.95 7.39
N LEU A 50 7.13 -0.95 6.98
CA LEU A 50 5.71 -1.14 6.64
C LEU A 50 5.42 -0.97 5.15
N PHE A 51 5.99 0.05 4.51
CA PHE A 51 5.71 0.26 3.10
C PHE A 51 6.25 -0.85 2.22
N VAL A 52 7.32 -1.53 2.64
CA VAL A 52 7.87 -2.68 1.91
C VAL A 52 6.80 -3.74 1.65
N HIS A 53 5.97 -4.06 2.63
CA HIS A 53 4.88 -5.05 2.47
C HIS A 53 3.85 -4.60 1.43
N LEU A 54 3.53 -3.31 1.42
CA LEU A 54 2.61 -2.75 0.44
C LEU A 54 3.25 -2.65 -0.95
N PHE A 55 4.50 -2.22 -1.04
CA PHE A 55 5.19 -2.12 -2.33
C PHE A 55 5.41 -3.49 -2.98
N SER A 56 5.85 -4.49 -2.23
CA SER A 56 6.01 -5.86 -2.75
C SER A 56 4.69 -6.38 -3.34
N GLY A 57 3.60 -6.26 -2.59
CA GLY A 57 2.28 -6.66 -3.07
C GLY A 57 1.80 -5.85 -4.28
N LEU A 58 1.99 -4.52 -4.27
CA LEU A 58 1.63 -3.66 -5.39
C LEU A 58 2.43 -4.03 -6.65
N HIS A 59 3.75 -4.11 -6.54
CA HIS A 59 4.63 -4.40 -7.68
C HIS A 59 4.34 -5.78 -8.26
N PHE A 60 4.07 -6.77 -7.42
CA PHE A 60 3.64 -8.09 -7.86
C PHE A 60 2.31 -8.04 -8.63
N ILE A 61 1.31 -7.31 -8.12
CA ILE A 61 -0.02 -7.22 -8.74
C ILE A 61 0.05 -6.52 -10.10
N VAL A 62 0.79 -5.42 -10.19
CA VAL A 62 0.83 -4.58 -11.41
C VAL A 62 2.00 -4.89 -12.33
N GLY A 63 2.96 -5.71 -11.90
CA GLY A 63 4.17 -6.02 -12.68
C GLY A 63 5.10 -4.81 -12.85
N SER A 64 5.24 -3.95 -11.82
CA SER A 64 6.04 -2.74 -11.88
C SER A 64 7.41 -2.91 -11.25
N GLU A 65 8.40 -2.20 -11.77
CA GLU A 65 9.76 -2.14 -11.24
C GLU A 65 9.97 -1.00 -10.22
N GLY A 66 9.07 -0.02 -10.18
CA GLY A 66 9.11 1.08 -9.21
C GLY A 66 8.72 2.44 -9.78
N PRO A 67 8.60 3.45 -8.89
CA PRO A 67 8.24 4.80 -9.27
C PRO A 67 9.43 5.57 -9.85
N THR A 68 9.16 6.53 -10.75
CA THR A 68 10.16 7.46 -11.28
C THR A 68 10.29 8.74 -10.48
N ARG A 69 9.27 9.09 -9.69
CA ARG A 69 9.26 10.28 -8.86
C ARG A 69 8.54 10.03 -7.55
N ILE A 70 9.08 10.58 -6.47
CA ILE A 70 8.52 10.44 -5.11
C ILE A 70 8.46 11.81 -4.45
N PHE A 71 7.29 12.13 -3.87
CA PHE A 71 7.10 13.24 -2.96
C PHE A 71 6.64 12.68 -1.62
N ALA A 72 7.36 13.01 -0.56
CA ALA A 72 7.03 12.49 0.77
C ALA A 72 7.14 13.56 1.84
N THR A 73 6.30 13.43 2.86
CA THR A 73 6.35 14.21 4.09
C THR A 73 6.02 13.33 5.27
N GLY A 74 6.51 13.71 6.45
CA GLY A 74 6.26 12.96 7.67
C GLY A 74 6.89 13.60 8.88
N GLY A 75 6.83 12.94 10.00
CA GLY A 75 7.48 13.39 11.23
C GLY A 75 6.90 12.78 12.48
N LEU A 76 7.49 13.14 13.61
CA LEU A 76 7.00 12.83 14.94
C LEU A 76 5.85 13.77 15.30
N ARG A 77 4.63 13.31 15.14
CA ARG A 77 3.42 14.11 15.37
C ARG A 77 2.82 13.85 16.75
N TYR A 78 2.77 12.61 17.14
CA TYR A 78 2.10 12.19 18.39
C TYR A 78 3.08 11.61 19.42
N TRP A 79 3.86 10.60 19.09
CA TRP A 79 4.72 9.89 20.03
C TRP A 79 5.95 10.72 20.45
N LYS A 80 6.10 11.00 21.75
CA LYS A 80 7.20 11.77 22.33
C LYS A 80 8.00 10.92 23.33
N ASP A 81 8.29 9.71 22.96
CA ASP A 81 8.91 8.66 23.79
C ASP A 81 10.41 8.44 23.51
N GLY A 82 11.04 9.41 22.85
CA GLY A 82 12.48 9.34 22.53
C GLY A 82 12.81 8.63 21.23
N ARG A 83 11.78 8.21 20.44
CA ARG A 83 12.00 7.70 19.09
C ARG A 83 12.48 8.80 18.14
N ASP A 84 13.15 8.39 17.08
CA ASP A 84 13.63 9.30 16.04
C ASP A 84 13.08 8.97 14.63
N VAL A 85 12.30 7.89 14.51
CA VAL A 85 11.57 7.60 13.27
C VAL A 85 10.19 8.26 13.28
N PRO A 86 9.69 8.73 12.13
CA PRO A 86 8.35 9.30 12.00
C PRO A 86 7.25 8.34 12.47
N ASP A 87 6.22 8.87 13.10
CA ASP A 87 4.98 8.15 13.45
C ASP A 87 3.85 8.40 12.45
N VAL A 88 3.99 9.43 11.63
CA VAL A 88 3.09 9.74 10.50
C VAL A 88 3.92 10.01 9.26
N MET A 89 3.58 9.35 8.17
CA MET A 89 4.18 9.59 6.86
C MET A 89 3.12 9.52 5.76
N LEU A 90 3.31 10.37 4.74
CA LEU A 90 2.51 10.45 3.52
C LEU A 90 3.47 10.47 2.34
N GLY A 91 3.12 9.79 1.28
CA GLY A 91 3.89 9.80 0.04
C GLY A 91 3.02 9.77 -1.19
N LEU A 92 3.47 10.43 -2.25
CA LEU A 92 2.96 10.33 -3.60
C LEU A 92 4.07 9.76 -4.48
N TYR A 93 3.75 8.75 -5.24
CA TYR A 93 4.69 8.00 -6.07
C TYR A 93 4.15 7.97 -7.49
N GLU A 94 4.93 8.45 -8.45
CA GLU A 94 4.54 8.49 -9.86
C GLU A 94 5.17 7.30 -10.60
N TYR A 95 4.33 6.49 -11.18
CA TYR A 95 4.70 5.31 -11.98
C TYR A 95 4.48 5.60 -13.45
N PRO A 96 5.48 5.40 -14.31
CA PRO A 96 5.34 5.58 -15.75
C PRO A 96 4.51 4.45 -16.36
N ALA A 97 3.97 4.67 -17.55
CA ALA A 97 3.40 3.59 -18.33
C ALA A 97 4.49 2.56 -18.73
N THR A 98 4.14 1.29 -18.68
CA THR A 98 4.99 0.16 -19.12
C THR A 98 4.16 -0.78 -20.01
N GLU A 99 4.75 -1.88 -20.45
CA GLU A 99 3.99 -2.93 -21.15
C GLU A 99 2.99 -3.63 -20.22
N ALA A 100 3.27 -3.67 -18.91
CA ALA A 100 2.44 -4.36 -17.93
C ALA A 100 1.28 -3.50 -17.39
N HIS A 101 1.44 -2.18 -17.33
CA HIS A 101 0.44 -1.30 -16.73
C HIS A 101 0.46 0.11 -17.34
N PRO A 102 -0.67 0.85 -17.36
CA PRO A 102 -0.68 2.26 -17.68
C PRO A 102 0.07 3.08 -16.61
N GLU A 103 0.33 4.36 -16.89
CA GLU A 103 0.81 5.30 -15.87
C GLU A 103 -0.20 5.43 -14.73
N PHE A 104 0.29 5.56 -13.50
CA PHE A 104 -0.55 5.79 -12.34
C PHE A 104 0.18 6.54 -11.23
N THR A 105 -0.58 7.11 -10.31
CA THR A 105 -0.05 7.72 -9.09
C THR A 105 -0.51 6.91 -7.89
N LEU A 106 0.45 6.49 -7.06
CA LEU A 106 0.18 5.88 -5.77
C LEU A 106 0.19 6.94 -4.67
N ALA A 107 -0.90 7.06 -3.92
CA ALA A 107 -0.95 7.80 -2.66
C ALA A 107 -0.83 6.82 -1.50
N LEU A 108 0.21 6.97 -0.70
CA LEU A 108 0.51 6.08 0.42
C LEU A 108 0.52 6.85 1.72
N ARG A 109 -0.06 6.27 2.77
CA ARG A 109 -0.05 6.86 4.12
C ARG A 109 0.18 5.80 5.18
N VAL A 110 0.89 6.20 6.24
CA VAL A 110 0.94 5.47 7.49
C VAL A 110 0.73 6.44 8.64
N ASN A 111 -0.01 6.02 9.65
CA ASN A 111 -0.28 6.82 10.83
C ASN A 111 -0.37 5.89 12.05
N PHE A 112 0.63 5.99 12.93
CA PHE A 112 0.66 5.22 14.19
C PHE A 112 -0.07 5.91 15.35
N ALA A 113 -0.65 7.06 15.10
CA ALA A 113 -1.41 7.83 16.06
C ALA A 113 -2.90 7.90 15.73
N ASP A 114 -3.35 7.13 14.75
CA ASP A 114 -4.74 7.07 14.34
C ASP A 114 -5.57 6.35 15.42
N GLY A 115 -6.61 6.99 15.92
CA GLY A 115 -7.59 6.39 16.83
C GLY A 115 -8.61 5.49 16.14
N ALA A 116 -8.59 5.41 14.80
CA ALA A 116 -9.41 4.49 14.04
C ALA A 116 -8.86 3.06 14.14
N ALA A 117 -9.68 2.08 13.82
CA ALA A 117 -9.23 0.71 13.73
C ALA A 117 -8.11 0.58 12.69
N ALA A 118 -7.10 -0.22 13.02
CA ALA A 118 -6.02 -0.52 12.09
C ALA A 118 -6.58 -1.12 10.80
N GLY A 119 -6.17 -0.56 9.67
CA GLY A 119 -6.54 -1.04 8.35
C GLY A 119 -5.33 -0.98 7.43
N SER A 120 -5.15 -2.02 6.65
CA SER A 120 -4.13 -2.07 5.60
C SER A 120 -4.73 -2.66 4.34
N GLY A 121 -4.19 -2.31 3.19
CA GLY A 121 -4.63 -2.81 1.91
C GLY A 121 -4.44 -1.80 0.79
N PHE A 122 -4.86 -2.22 -0.39
CA PHE A 122 -4.79 -1.43 -1.61
C PHE A 122 -6.19 -1.01 -2.07
N ARG A 123 -6.22 0.14 -2.72
CA ARG A 123 -7.39 0.59 -3.46
C ARG A 123 -6.94 1.09 -4.82
N PHE A 124 -7.31 0.36 -5.85
CA PHE A 124 -7.10 0.76 -7.24
C PHE A 124 -8.32 1.50 -7.74
N VAL A 125 -8.11 2.71 -8.25
CA VAL A 125 -9.18 3.56 -8.75
C VAL A 125 -8.98 3.73 -10.25
N GLY A 126 -9.79 3.03 -11.03
CA GLY A 126 -9.84 3.15 -12.48
C GLY A 126 -11.00 4.05 -12.93
N ASP A 127 -11.11 4.21 -14.23
CA ASP A 127 -12.19 4.96 -14.88
C ASP A 127 -13.54 4.20 -14.89
N GLU A 128 -13.50 2.87 -14.85
CA GLU A 128 -14.68 2.01 -14.90
C GLU A 128 -15.06 1.39 -13.55
N ALA A 129 -14.07 1.19 -12.66
CA ALA A 129 -14.27 0.50 -11.39
C ALA A 129 -13.29 0.95 -10.32
N VAL A 130 -13.63 0.61 -9.08
CA VAL A 130 -12.71 0.66 -7.94
C VAL A 130 -12.53 -0.75 -7.43
N MET A 131 -11.26 -1.18 -7.28
CA MET A 131 -10.92 -2.44 -6.66
C MET A 131 -10.28 -2.21 -5.30
N SER A 132 -10.76 -2.88 -4.29
CA SER A 132 -10.20 -2.90 -2.93
C SER A 132 -9.55 -4.25 -2.68
N VAL A 133 -8.30 -4.26 -2.23
CA VAL A 133 -7.53 -5.49 -1.96
C VAL A 133 -7.12 -5.49 -0.49
N GLY A 134 -7.59 -6.47 0.24
CA GLY A 134 -7.30 -6.73 1.64
C GLY A 134 -7.35 -8.23 1.90
N SER A 135 -8.03 -8.67 2.94
CA SER A 135 -8.28 -10.11 3.20
C SER A 135 -9.13 -10.77 2.10
N ARG A 136 -9.82 -9.98 1.32
CA ARG A 136 -10.55 -10.36 0.10
C ARG A 136 -10.45 -9.23 -0.91
N VAL A 137 -10.74 -9.52 -2.15
CA VAL A 137 -10.82 -8.51 -3.20
C VAL A 137 -12.28 -8.11 -3.39
N GLY A 138 -12.55 -6.82 -3.35
CA GLY A 138 -13.86 -6.24 -3.66
C GLY A 138 -13.77 -5.40 -4.94
N LEU A 139 -14.70 -5.56 -5.85
CA LEU A 139 -14.79 -4.80 -7.09
C LEU A 139 -16.13 -4.06 -7.15
N THR A 140 -16.06 -2.74 -7.17
CA THR A 140 -17.24 -1.87 -7.33
C THR A 140 -17.17 -1.20 -8.69
N ARG A 141 -18.06 -1.56 -9.59
CA ARG A 141 -18.16 -0.93 -10.92
C ARG A 141 -18.88 0.40 -10.85
N ARG A 142 -18.47 1.34 -11.69
CA ARG A 142 -19.10 2.66 -11.78
C ARG A 142 -19.94 2.78 -13.03
N ALA A 143 -21.20 3.19 -12.87
CA ALA A 143 -21.99 3.61 -14.00
C ALA A 143 -21.44 4.93 -14.56
N ARG A 144 -21.42 5.06 -15.88
CA ARG A 144 -21.14 6.34 -16.53
C ARG A 144 -22.28 7.32 -16.31
N PRO A 145 -21.99 8.62 -16.14
CA PRO A 145 -23.04 9.63 -16.05
C PRO A 145 -23.94 9.60 -17.29
N THR A 146 -25.24 9.64 -17.07
CA THR A 146 -26.23 9.76 -18.16
C THR A 146 -26.24 11.16 -18.79
N SER A 147 -25.74 12.14 -18.02
CA SER A 147 -25.57 13.53 -18.46
C SER A 147 -24.16 14.01 -18.10
N PRO A 148 -23.15 13.84 -18.99
CA PRO A 148 -21.72 14.05 -18.69
C PRO A 148 -21.35 15.50 -18.78
N GLY A 149 -22.00 16.47 -18.90
CA GLY A 149 -21.57 17.87 -19.00
C GLY A 149 -21.92 18.66 -17.75
N TYR A 150 -20.97 18.90 -16.85
CA TYR A 150 -21.20 19.64 -15.61
C TYR A 150 -21.87 21.00 -15.81
N THR A 151 -21.48 21.73 -16.86
CA THR A 151 -22.04 23.07 -17.20
C THR A 151 -22.83 23.08 -18.49
N ILE A 152 -23.19 21.93 -19.05
CA ILE A 152 -23.83 21.82 -20.35
C ILE A 152 -25.15 22.61 -20.43
N ASN A 153 -25.87 22.73 -19.33
CA ASN A 153 -27.11 23.49 -19.22
C ASN A 153 -26.92 25.00 -19.34
N THR A 154 -25.70 25.51 -19.34
CA THR A 154 -25.38 26.93 -19.58
C THR A 154 -25.26 27.28 -21.06
N PHE A 155 -25.20 26.28 -21.95
CA PHE A 155 -25.15 26.46 -23.40
C PHE A 155 -26.53 26.43 -24.03
N SER A 156 -26.61 26.83 -25.30
CA SER A 156 -27.86 26.75 -26.05
C SER A 156 -28.35 25.29 -26.15
N ASN A 157 -29.66 25.10 -26.29
CA ASN A 157 -30.28 23.78 -26.46
C ASN A 157 -29.69 23.02 -27.66
N GLU A 158 -29.30 23.70 -28.70
CA GLU A 158 -28.69 23.13 -29.91
C GLU A 158 -27.31 22.55 -29.57
N THR A 159 -26.48 23.31 -28.85
CA THR A 159 -25.16 22.89 -28.40
C THR A 159 -25.26 21.73 -27.42
N GLN A 160 -26.19 21.78 -26.46
CA GLN A 160 -26.45 20.69 -25.51
C GLN A 160 -26.81 19.41 -26.25
N LYS A 161 -27.73 19.49 -27.23
CA LYS A 161 -28.14 18.33 -28.00
C LYS A 161 -27.00 17.74 -28.80
N ALA A 162 -26.23 18.54 -29.51
CA ALA A 162 -25.09 18.08 -30.28
C ALA A 162 -24.04 17.37 -29.40
N PHE A 163 -23.72 17.93 -28.24
CA PHE A 163 -22.81 17.33 -27.27
C PHE A 163 -23.31 15.97 -26.73
N LEU A 164 -24.58 15.90 -26.35
CA LEU A 164 -25.16 14.67 -25.80
C LEU A 164 -25.29 13.57 -26.87
N ASP A 165 -25.59 13.92 -28.12
CA ASP A 165 -25.66 12.97 -29.21
C ASP A 165 -24.27 12.42 -29.56
N ASP A 166 -23.24 13.26 -29.59
CA ASP A 166 -21.84 12.83 -29.72
C ASP A 166 -21.39 11.91 -28.57
N TYR A 167 -21.69 12.31 -27.33
CA TYR A 167 -21.39 11.48 -26.16
C TYR A 167 -22.05 10.11 -26.23
N ARG A 168 -23.34 10.03 -26.55
CA ARG A 168 -24.06 8.76 -26.67
C ARG A 168 -23.55 7.89 -27.80
N SER A 169 -23.06 8.47 -28.87
CA SER A 169 -22.46 7.72 -29.98
C SER A 169 -21.13 7.07 -29.58
N LYS A 170 -20.32 7.78 -28.80
CA LYS A 170 -19.02 7.29 -28.30
C LYS A 170 -19.16 6.31 -27.15
N PHE A 171 -20.19 6.47 -26.33
CA PHE A 171 -20.41 5.71 -25.12
C PHE A 171 -21.85 5.13 -25.10
N PRO A 172 -22.11 4.07 -25.88
CA PRO A 172 -23.43 3.47 -25.96
C PRO A 172 -23.90 2.92 -24.61
N SER A 173 -25.22 2.89 -24.43
CA SER A 173 -25.94 2.66 -23.17
C SER A 173 -25.70 1.31 -22.48
N ALA A 174 -25.11 0.33 -23.14
CA ALA A 174 -24.83 -1.00 -22.57
C ALA A 174 -24.03 -0.99 -21.24
N ARG A 175 -23.36 0.13 -20.93
CA ARG A 175 -22.68 0.31 -19.63
C ARG A 175 -23.49 1.13 -18.62
N GLN A 176 -24.65 1.65 -18.97
CA GLN A 176 -25.52 2.41 -18.05
C GLN A 176 -26.28 1.49 -17.09
N GLU A 177 -26.35 0.22 -17.41
CA GLU A 177 -27.07 -0.79 -16.62
C GLU A 177 -26.23 -1.37 -15.47
N LEU A 178 -24.95 -1.02 -15.36
CA LEU A 178 -24.14 -1.42 -14.22
C LEU A 178 -24.61 -0.61 -13.01
N THR A 179 -25.40 -1.26 -12.17
CA THR A 179 -25.86 -0.67 -10.91
C THR A 179 -24.65 -0.38 -10.03
N PRO A 180 -24.39 0.89 -9.63
CA PRO A 180 -23.14 1.27 -8.95
C PRO A 180 -22.98 0.69 -7.55
N THR A 181 -23.91 -0.12 -7.07
CA THR A 181 -24.07 -0.51 -5.67
C THR A 181 -23.77 -1.98 -5.39
N GLU A 182 -23.52 -2.78 -6.39
CA GLU A 182 -23.13 -4.18 -6.15
C GLU A 182 -21.62 -4.30 -6.13
N GLU A 183 -21.06 -4.57 -4.96
CA GLU A 183 -19.67 -4.93 -4.79
C GLU A 183 -19.54 -6.43 -5.00
N GLU A 184 -18.78 -6.83 -6.00
CA GLU A 184 -18.43 -8.22 -6.24
C GLU A 184 -17.24 -8.58 -5.35
N PHE A 185 -17.31 -9.72 -4.64
CA PHE A 185 -16.23 -10.17 -3.77
C PHE A 185 -15.57 -11.43 -4.32
N PHE A 186 -14.26 -11.42 -4.25
CA PHE A 186 -13.43 -12.56 -4.61
C PHE A 186 -12.59 -12.96 -3.39
N SER A 187 -12.59 -14.24 -3.08
CA SER A 187 -11.82 -14.82 -1.99
C SER A 187 -10.92 -15.91 -2.54
N ALA A 188 -9.82 -16.17 -1.84
CA ALA A 188 -8.98 -17.31 -2.16
C ALA A 188 -9.81 -18.62 -2.09
N PRO A 189 -9.43 -19.65 -2.87
CA PRO A 189 -10.08 -20.95 -2.82
C PRO A 189 -10.07 -21.55 -1.40
N ASN A 190 -11.08 -22.36 -1.09
CA ASN A 190 -11.14 -23.05 0.19
C ASN A 190 -9.90 -23.94 0.38
N GLY A 191 -9.27 -23.83 1.53
CA GLY A 191 -8.05 -24.57 1.86
C GLY A 191 -6.74 -23.96 1.29
N TYR A 192 -6.82 -22.85 0.58
CA TYR A 192 -5.65 -22.08 0.18
C TYR A 192 -4.88 -21.55 1.40
N SER A 193 -3.56 -21.61 1.33
CA SER A 193 -2.67 -21.04 2.35
C SER A 193 -1.47 -20.39 1.65
N ASP A 194 -1.44 -19.07 1.70
CA ASP A 194 -0.32 -18.25 1.24
C ASP A 194 1.00 -18.64 1.93
N THR A 195 0.92 -18.95 3.22
CA THR A 195 2.08 -19.38 4.00
C THR A 195 2.67 -20.70 3.46
N LEU A 196 1.82 -21.67 3.10
CA LEU A 196 2.31 -22.92 2.49
C LEU A 196 2.94 -22.66 1.13
N ASP A 197 2.30 -21.88 0.27
CA ASP A 197 2.83 -21.52 -1.04
C ASP A 197 4.18 -20.81 -0.93
N HIS A 198 4.33 -19.91 0.04
CA HIS A 198 5.58 -19.22 0.30
C HIS A 198 6.70 -20.19 0.68
N PHE A 199 6.44 -21.11 1.61
CA PHE A 199 7.42 -22.15 1.97
C PHE A 199 7.70 -23.12 0.82
N GLU A 200 6.70 -23.51 0.03
CA GLU A 200 6.91 -24.36 -1.14
C GLU A 200 7.80 -23.67 -2.18
N ASN A 201 7.57 -22.38 -2.45
CA ASN A 201 8.43 -21.61 -3.35
C ASN A 201 9.88 -21.60 -2.86
N PHE A 202 10.11 -21.30 -1.60
CA PHE A 202 11.44 -21.31 -0.99
C PHE A 202 12.13 -22.69 -1.09
N PHE A 203 11.46 -23.76 -0.67
CA PHE A 203 12.04 -25.10 -0.71
C PHE A 203 12.25 -25.60 -2.15
N ASN A 204 11.38 -25.25 -3.08
CA ASN A 204 11.56 -25.59 -4.48
C ASN A 204 12.76 -24.85 -5.07
N ALA A 205 12.95 -23.58 -4.77
CA ALA A 205 14.13 -22.83 -5.17
C ALA A 205 15.43 -23.48 -4.68
N ILE A 206 15.47 -23.96 -3.44
CA ILE A 206 16.63 -24.70 -2.89
C ILE A 206 16.87 -26.00 -3.68
N ARG A 207 15.82 -26.78 -3.97
CA ARG A 207 15.95 -28.08 -4.67
C ARG A 207 16.33 -27.91 -6.13
N THR A 208 15.75 -26.94 -6.81
CA THR A 208 15.88 -26.76 -8.27
C THR A 208 16.97 -25.75 -8.65
N ARG A 209 17.47 -24.97 -7.72
CA ARG A 209 18.38 -23.82 -7.95
C ARG A 209 17.80 -22.77 -8.88
N GLN A 210 16.48 -22.67 -8.93
CA GLN A 210 15.78 -21.60 -9.63
C GLN A 210 15.56 -20.40 -8.70
N PRO A 211 15.44 -19.18 -9.23
CA PRO A 211 15.12 -18.00 -8.44
C PRO A 211 13.82 -18.18 -7.65
N VAL A 212 13.73 -17.52 -6.50
CA VAL A 212 12.47 -17.35 -5.74
C VAL A 212 11.63 -16.27 -6.39
N VAL A 213 10.35 -16.20 -6.02
CA VAL A 213 9.46 -15.12 -6.49
C VAL A 213 9.84 -13.77 -5.87
N GLU A 214 10.32 -13.81 -4.63
CA GLU A 214 10.81 -12.63 -3.90
C GLU A 214 12.33 -12.68 -3.84
N ASP A 215 13.00 -11.89 -4.67
CA ASP A 215 14.46 -11.84 -4.80
C ASP A 215 15.00 -10.50 -4.30
#